data_cef892ac55c6c822e8bd70b65035b130
#
_entry.id   cef892ac55c6c822e8bd70b65035b130
#
_cell.length_a   1.000
_cell.length_b   1.000
_cell.length_c   1.000
_cell.angle_alpha   90.00
_cell.angle_beta   90.00
_cell.angle_gamma   90.00
#
_symmetry.space_group_name_H-M   'P 1'
#
loop_
_entity.id
_entity.type
_entity.pdbx_description
1 polymer ?
#
loop_
_entity_poly.entity_id
_entity_poly.type
_entity_poly.pdbx_seq_one_letter_code
_entity_poly.pdbx_strand_id
1 'polypeptide(L)'
;MKTNKFLLAVCCILSSVFYSIGQETTLAIPTPRGFTGVRSIGNEIVYLSWFGEKTESKGMANFVIRIYNNKLEEIKTAEVEISKFSELASSAFTGKYFIFIFVDGLKKTRTMVTLDAAGNVIQKQVEEDVARFLSTPENYPVIHPINDEEFVLVRPVKDKKFGYILERIDKDLKSKWTQNQIPEDAFWTVADSKVDGGRLYLLKEENPNRSSDNFQFSVQAYDIENGEQAYSTDLNSGEDGGAPAFIRITPRGEVATGGMYFKKNKYNDKNSEGIFMAIISKEGELKTFSQRTWDSIKDKIQGEFSSALLGGKTKIMVEDIVRKNEGGYVVITEQFKKANNANLTGSGAAAMLGSGGGSSSNGPEIGFTVLDFVLFHYDDSGDLTNIQVVPKLNKEARVSGKIASEKGLAIANYMYNQGFFCYREVIQKDGKQIIAFRNDDGLKSKMYFLPLGSVSTEGLPEIDMDAWVSEKLNKLGKFAKATGNGQYSFNSDSPSGDYNLYKGAHSFGEGKYLMYDYNRKDLKIWIQPIGQ
;
A
#
# COMPACT_ATOMS: atom_id res chain seq x y z
N MET A 1 -49.23 32.34 -24.39
CA MET A 1 -48.14 32.45 -23.35
C MET A 1 -47.94 31.19 -22.47
N LYS A 2 -48.32 29.99 -22.90
CA LYS A 2 -48.14 28.74 -22.12
C LYS A 2 -47.08 27.78 -22.69
N THR A 3 -46.61 28.00 -23.90
CA THR A 3 -45.67 27.10 -24.60
C THR A 3 -44.19 27.33 -24.22
N ASN A 4 -43.82 28.53 -23.75
CA ASN A 4 -42.39 28.81 -23.43
C ASN A 4 -41.92 28.27 -22.06
N LYS A 5 -42.84 27.95 -21.13
CA LYS A 5 -42.46 27.38 -19.84
C LYS A 5 -42.16 25.89 -19.91
N PHE A 6 -42.76 25.18 -20.88
CA PHE A 6 -42.50 23.75 -21.07
C PHE A 6 -41.12 23.49 -21.74
N LEU A 7 -40.75 24.38 -22.69
CA LEU A 7 -39.46 24.28 -23.35
C LEU A 7 -38.28 24.56 -22.37
N LEU A 8 -38.48 25.53 -21.43
CA LEU A 8 -37.46 25.85 -20.43
C LEU A 8 -37.28 24.71 -19.42
N ALA A 9 -38.36 24.04 -19.02
CA ALA A 9 -38.29 22.89 -18.11
C ALA A 9 -37.63 21.67 -18.77
N VAL A 10 -37.88 21.43 -20.06
CA VAL A 10 -37.23 20.33 -20.80
C VAL A 10 -35.76 20.63 -21.04
N CYS A 11 -35.37 21.88 -21.30
CA CYS A 11 -33.95 22.27 -21.39
C CYS A 11 -33.24 22.16 -20.03
N CYS A 12 -33.89 22.49 -18.91
CA CYS A 12 -33.32 22.31 -17.58
C CYS A 12 -33.18 20.82 -17.18
N ILE A 13 -34.13 19.96 -17.61
CA ILE A 13 -34.04 18.51 -17.36
C ILE A 13 -32.99 17.86 -18.28
N LEU A 14 -32.87 18.31 -19.54
CA LEU A 14 -31.81 17.84 -20.44
C LEU A 14 -30.42 18.35 -20.02
N SER A 15 -30.29 19.54 -19.46
CA SER A 15 -29.02 20.03 -18.92
C SER A 15 -28.62 19.36 -17.60
N SER A 16 -29.57 18.81 -16.85
CA SER A 16 -29.26 18.04 -15.62
C SER A 16 -28.89 16.57 -15.89
N VAL A 17 -29.11 16.05 -17.11
CA VAL A 17 -28.71 14.70 -17.51
C VAL A 17 -27.29 14.68 -18.13
N PHE A 18 -26.70 15.83 -18.46
CA PHE A 18 -25.28 15.94 -18.84
C PHE A 18 -24.35 16.06 -17.63
N TYR A 19 -24.72 15.45 -16.49
CA TYR A 19 -23.81 15.39 -15.37
C TYR A 19 -22.79 14.29 -15.57
N SER A 20 -21.58 14.76 -15.78
CA SER A 20 -20.36 14.10 -15.42
C SER A 20 -20.11 12.75 -16.11
N ILE A 21 -20.00 12.76 -17.43
CA ILE A 21 -19.08 11.81 -18.06
C ILE A 21 -17.71 12.18 -17.49
N GLY A 22 -17.21 11.41 -16.53
CA GLY A 22 -15.89 11.57 -15.99
C GLY A 22 -14.89 11.57 -17.16
N GLN A 23 -13.84 12.35 -17.03
CA GLN A 23 -12.76 12.33 -18.01
C GLN A 23 -12.23 10.90 -18.10
N GLU A 24 -12.24 10.32 -19.29
CA GLU A 24 -11.74 8.97 -19.51
C GLU A 24 -10.83 8.89 -20.73
N THR A 25 -9.88 8.01 -20.69
CA THR A 25 -9.05 7.66 -21.84
C THR A 25 -8.81 6.16 -21.90
N THR A 26 -8.76 5.63 -23.12
CA THR A 26 -8.45 4.22 -23.35
C THR A 26 -7.18 4.12 -24.17
N LEU A 27 -6.24 3.34 -23.72
CA LEU A 27 -4.91 3.21 -24.27
C LEU A 27 -4.62 1.75 -24.61
N ALA A 28 -4.16 1.49 -25.81
CA ALA A 28 -3.53 0.21 -26.12
C ALA A 28 -2.13 0.18 -25.49
N ILE A 29 -1.86 -0.84 -24.66
CA ILE A 29 -0.50 -1.10 -24.15
C ILE A 29 0.07 -2.25 -24.98
N PRO A 30 1.10 -2.00 -25.80
CA PRO A 30 1.55 -2.94 -26.81
C PRO A 30 2.06 -4.27 -26.24
N THR A 31 2.50 -4.29 -24.99
CA THR A 31 3.07 -5.49 -24.37
C THR A 31 2.54 -5.70 -22.96
N PRO A 32 1.99 -6.90 -22.67
CA PRO A 32 1.46 -7.19 -21.33
C PRO A 32 2.56 -7.42 -20.28
N ARG A 33 3.83 -7.42 -20.65
CA ARG A 33 4.94 -7.59 -19.71
C ARG A 33 5.32 -6.26 -19.10
N GLY A 34 5.21 -6.18 -17.78
CA GLY A 34 5.82 -5.12 -17.00
C GLY A 34 5.04 -3.81 -16.93
N PHE A 35 3.71 -3.83 -17.08
CA PHE A 35 2.88 -2.70 -16.66
C PHE A 35 3.06 -2.49 -15.15
N THR A 36 3.48 -1.29 -14.75
CA THR A 36 3.84 -0.97 -13.36
C THR A 36 2.75 -0.19 -12.63
N GLY A 37 1.58 -0.03 -13.25
CA GLY A 37 0.43 0.67 -12.70
C GLY A 37 0.30 2.11 -13.21
N VAL A 38 -0.78 2.74 -12.78
CA VAL A 38 -1.06 4.17 -12.98
C VAL A 38 -0.82 4.87 -11.66
N ARG A 39 -0.23 6.03 -11.68
CA ARG A 39 0.04 6.85 -10.50
C ARG A 39 -0.38 8.28 -10.75
N SER A 40 -0.80 8.98 -9.69
CA SER A 40 -1.06 10.41 -9.71
C SER A 40 -0.08 11.17 -8.85
N ILE A 41 0.14 12.41 -9.19
CA ILE A 41 0.92 13.35 -8.41
C ILE A 41 0.04 14.55 -8.17
N GLY A 42 -0.39 14.67 -6.92
CA GLY A 42 -1.43 15.63 -6.57
C GLY A 42 -2.67 15.42 -7.45
N ASN A 43 -3.21 16.52 -7.94
CA ASN A 43 -4.34 16.55 -8.87
C ASN A 43 -3.98 17.09 -10.26
N GLU A 44 -2.70 17.12 -10.60
CA GLU A 44 -2.21 17.80 -11.81
C GLU A 44 -1.66 16.83 -12.85
N ILE A 45 -0.94 15.81 -12.42
CA ILE A 45 -0.25 14.87 -13.32
C ILE A 45 -0.68 13.44 -13.03
N VAL A 46 -0.96 12.72 -14.10
CA VAL A 46 -1.13 11.27 -14.11
C VAL A 46 -0.01 10.68 -14.96
N TYR A 47 0.66 9.66 -14.47
CA TYR A 47 1.61 8.93 -15.27
C TYR A 47 1.40 7.42 -15.18
N LEU A 48 1.73 6.75 -16.24
CA LEU A 48 1.74 5.31 -16.33
C LEU A 48 3.06 4.85 -16.93
N SER A 49 3.48 3.67 -16.56
CA SER A 49 4.74 3.14 -17.06
C SER A 49 4.67 1.63 -17.28
N TRP A 50 5.49 1.17 -18.22
CA TRP A 50 5.61 -0.24 -18.58
C TRP A 50 6.96 -0.55 -19.22
N PHE A 51 7.34 -1.82 -19.22
CA PHE A 51 8.47 -2.31 -20.00
C PHE A 51 8.03 -2.54 -21.43
N GLY A 52 8.62 -1.80 -22.36
CA GLY A 52 8.37 -1.88 -23.78
C GLY A 52 9.10 -3.03 -24.46
N GLU A 53 9.30 -2.88 -25.77
CA GLU A 53 10.00 -3.86 -26.57
C GLU A 53 11.51 -3.90 -26.26
N LYS A 54 12.14 -5.03 -26.63
CA LYS A 54 13.60 -5.15 -26.56
C LYS A 54 14.23 -4.17 -27.54
N THR A 55 15.28 -3.52 -27.11
CA THR A 55 16.08 -2.66 -27.98
C THR A 55 17.06 -3.48 -28.83
N GLU A 56 17.70 -2.85 -29.79
CA GLU A 56 18.79 -3.45 -30.58
C GLU A 56 19.98 -3.85 -29.69
N SER A 57 20.17 -3.16 -28.56
CA SER A 57 21.20 -3.46 -27.60
C SER A 57 20.90 -4.79 -26.88
N LYS A 58 21.83 -5.76 -27.00
CA LYS A 58 21.65 -7.09 -26.41
C LYS A 58 21.39 -7.02 -24.89
N GLY A 59 20.23 -7.52 -24.47
CA GLY A 59 19.87 -7.59 -23.06
C GLY A 59 19.25 -6.31 -22.51
N MET A 60 18.91 -5.35 -23.33
CA MET A 60 18.23 -4.12 -22.98
C MET A 60 16.76 -4.12 -23.43
N ALA A 61 15.96 -3.23 -22.86
CA ALA A 61 14.58 -2.95 -23.23
C ALA A 61 14.26 -1.49 -22.91
N ASN A 62 13.31 -0.92 -23.61
CA ASN A 62 12.80 0.41 -23.28
C ASN A 62 11.86 0.33 -22.10
N PHE A 63 12.05 1.19 -21.12
CA PHE A 63 11.06 1.52 -20.11
C PHE A 63 10.33 2.77 -20.60
N VAL A 64 9.04 2.63 -20.79
CA VAL A 64 8.18 3.68 -21.35
C VAL A 64 7.42 4.36 -20.24
N ILE A 65 7.44 5.67 -20.21
CA ILE A 65 6.70 6.50 -19.27
C ILE A 65 5.81 7.43 -20.08
N ARG A 66 4.49 7.36 -19.84
CA ARG A 66 3.55 8.25 -20.49
C ARG A 66 2.91 9.17 -19.46
N ILE A 67 2.98 10.46 -19.72
CA ILE A 67 2.59 11.53 -18.80
C ILE A 67 1.36 12.23 -19.34
N TYR A 68 0.37 12.45 -18.50
CA TYR A 68 -0.89 13.11 -18.78
C TYR A 68 -1.13 14.28 -17.82
N ASN A 69 -1.85 15.29 -18.28
CA ASN A 69 -2.38 16.34 -17.44
C ASN A 69 -3.63 15.86 -16.66
N ASN A 70 -4.20 16.73 -15.85
CA ASN A 70 -5.41 16.46 -15.06
C ASN A 70 -6.70 16.27 -15.87
N LYS A 71 -6.64 16.47 -17.19
CA LYS A 71 -7.71 16.17 -18.14
C LYS A 71 -7.50 14.86 -18.87
N LEU A 72 -6.49 14.08 -18.50
CA LEU A 72 -6.05 12.86 -19.17
C LEU A 72 -5.63 13.08 -20.64
N GLU A 73 -5.18 14.29 -20.97
CA GLU A 73 -4.56 14.61 -22.25
C GLU A 73 -3.06 14.30 -22.16
N GLU A 74 -2.53 13.58 -23.13
CA GLU A 74 -1.11 13.21 -23.15
C GLU A 74 -0.22 14.44 -23.30
N ILE A 75 0.70 14.61 -22.35
CA ILE A 75 1.73 15.64 -22.41
C ILE A 75 2.94 15.09 -23.17
N LYS A 76 3.38 13.88 -22.81
CA LYS A 76 4.62 13.29 -23.35
C LYS A 76 4.66 11.78 -23.15
N THR A 77 5.29 11.12 -24.09
CA THR A 77 5.84 9.77 -23.91
C THR A 77 7.37 9.86 -23.86
N ALA A 78 7.97 9.36 -22.78
CA ALA A 78 9.40 9.22 -22.60
C ALA A 78 9.81 7.75 -22.66
N GLU A 79 11.00 7.47 -23.19
CA GLU A 79 11.57 6.14 -23.24
C GLU A 79 12.98 6.15 -22.66
N VAL A 80 13.26 5.16 -21.82
CA VAL A 80 14.56 4.99 -21.17
C VAL A 80 15.04 3.56 -21.40
N GLU A 81 16.18 3.41 -22.05
CA GLU A 81 16.79 2.09 -22.23
C GLU A 81 17.38 1.58 -20.90
N ILE A 82 16.92 0.42 -20.44
CA ILE A 82 17.37 -0.24 -19.20
C ILE A 82 17.56 -1.73 -19.43
N SER A 83 18.12 -2.46 -18.46
CA SER A 83 18.20 -3.92 -18.57
C SER A 83 16.80 -4.55 -18.65
N LYS A 84 16.60 -5.46 -19.60
CA LYS A 84 15.32 -6.19 -19.77
C LYS A 84 14.93 -7.07 -18.57
N PHE A 85 15.85 -7.29 -17.64
CA PHE A 85 15.61 -8.05 -16.40
C PHE A 85 15.41 -7.15 -15.18
N SER A 86 15.44 -5.82 -15.41
CA SER A 86 15.18 -4.87 -14.34
C SER A 86 13.72 -4.87 -13.94
N GLU A 87 13.48 -4.60 -12.66
CA GLU A 87 12.18 -4.30 -12.08
C GLU A 87 12.19 -2.85 -11.59
N LEU A 88 11.05 -2.17 -11.68
CA LEU A 88 10.90 -0.84 -11.09
C LEU A 88 10.77 -1.01 -9.58
N ALA A 89 11.82 -0.63 -8.86
CA ALA A 89 11.86 -0.72 -7.40
C ALA A 89 11.15 0.45 -6.74
N SER A 90 11.40 1.68 -7.22
CA SER A 90 10.83 2.87 -6.61
C SER A 90 10.76 4.02 -7.60
N SER A 91 9.85 4.97 -7.33
CA SER A 91 9.74 6.21 -8.11
C SER A 91 9.19 7.34 -7.24
N ALA A 92 9.60 8.56 -7.54
CA ALA A 92 9.09 9.78 -6.90
C ALA A 92 9.07 10.95 -7.90
N PHE A 93 8.36 12.02 -7.52
CA PHE A 93 8.26 13.25 -8.29
C PHE A 93 8.28 14.46 -7.38
N THR A 94 9.09 15.45 -7.69
CA THR A 94 9.23 16.69 -6.92
C THR A 94 8.22 17.79 -7.27
N GLY A 95 7.42 17.60 -8.30
CA GLY A 95 6.66 18.67 -8.97
C GLY A 95 7.33 19.13 -10.27
N LYS A 96 8.65 18.94 -10.41
CA LYS A 96 9.43 19.28 -11.61
C LYS A 96 10.22 18.13 -12.19
N TYR A 97 10.68 17.19 -11.36
CA TYR A 97 11.54 16.07 -11.79
C TYR A 97 11.02 14.75 -11.26
N PHE A 98 11.03 13.76 -12.12
CA PHE A 98 10.85 12.34 -11.75
C PHE A 98 12.20 11.72 -11.41
N ILE A 99 12.17 10.77 -10.49
CA ILE A 99 13.24 9.79 -10.30
C ILE A 99 12.65 8.39 -10.36
N PHE A 100 13.33 7.49 -11.06
CA PHE A 100 13.02 6.07 -11.15
C PHE A 100 14.24 5.26 -10.74
N ILE A 101 14.03 4.25 -9.87
CA ILE A 101 15.06 3.31 -9.48
C ILE A 101 14.67 1.93 -9.96
N PHE A 102 15.56 1.34 -10.74
CA PHE A 102 15.42 -0.02 -11.26
C PHE A 102 16.46 -0.93 -10.63
N VAL A 103 16.09 -2.17 -10.34
CA VAL A 103 16.99 -3.20 -9.84
C VAL A 103 16.99 -4.41 -10.79
N ASP A 104 18.19 -4.90 -11.11
CA ASP A 104 18.42 -6.13 -11.87
C ASP A 104 19.14 -7.13 -10.96
N GLY A 105 18.37 -8.05 -10.39
CA GLY A 105 18.91 -9.06 -9.48
C GLY A 105 19.81 -10.08 -10.16
N LEU A 106 19.73 -10.25 -11.49
CA LEU A 106 20.60 -11.15 -12.25
C LEU A 106 21.95 -10.50 -12.53
N LYS A 107 21.95 -9.24 -12.94
CA LYS A 107 23.18 -8.48 -13.18
C LYS A 107 23.76 -7.85 -11.94
N LYS A 108 23.02 -7.87 -10.81
CA LYS A 108 23.38 -7.21 -9.56
C LYS A 108 23.61 -5.71 -9.74
N THR A 109 22.74 -5.06 -10.51
CA THR A 109 22.84 -3.63 -10.77
C THR A 109 21.61 -2.90 -10.27
N ARG A 110 21.79 -1.63 -9.90
CA ARG A 110 20.75 -0.66 -9.63
C ARG A 110 20.93 0.51 -10.59
N THR A 111 19.88 0.85 -11.32
CA THR A 111 19.89 1.98 -12.25
C THR A 111 18.99 3.06 -11.72
N MET A 112 19.51 4.26 -11.54
CA MET A 112 18.75 5.47 -11.22
C MET A 112 18.63 6.34 -12.47
N VAL A 113 17.44 6.88 -12.70
CA VAL A 113 17.16 7.77 -13.85
C VAL A 113 16.32 8.93 -13.39
N THR A 114 16.72 10.14 -13.73
CA THR A 114 15.92 11.35 -13.53
C THR A 114 15.42 11.90 -14.85
N LEU A 115 14.16 12.39 -14.84
CA LEU A 115 13.54 13.06 -15.98
C LEU A 115 12.91 14.37 -15.50
N ASP A 116 12.83 15.36 -16.38
CA ASP A 116 12.00 16.53 -16.13
C ASP A 116 10.49 16.23 -16.31
N ALA A 117 9.62 17.15 -15.94
CA ALA A 117 8.19 17.01 -16.11
C ALA A 117 7.74 16.94 -17.58
N ALA A 118 8.59 17.37 -18.53
CA ALA A 118 8.37 17.23 -19.95
C ALA A 118 8.85 15.86 -20.50
N GLY A 119 9.38 14.97 -19.63
CA GLY A 119 9.82 13.62 -20.00
C GLY A 119 11.21 13.56 -20.63
N ASN A 120 12.03 14.61 -20.55
CA ASN A 120 13.40 14.56 -21.01
C ASN A 120 14.28 13.92 -19.94
N VAL A 121 15.13 12.96 -20.32
CA VAL A 121 16.10 12.35 -19.43
C VAL A 121 17.17 13.38 -19.06
N ILE A 122 17.33 13.64 -17.77
CA ILE A 122 18.34 14.55 -17.22
C ILE A 122 19.62 13.78 -16.94
N GLN A 123 19.50 12.68 -16.18
CA GLN A 123 20.65 11.88 -15.77
C GLN A 123 20.28 10.41 -15.66
N LYS A 124 21.28 9.54 -15.89
CA LYS A 124 21.21 8.11 -15.68
C LYS A 124 22.51 7.65 -15.03
N GLN A 125 22.38 6.90 -13.95
CA GLN A 125 23.50 6.32 -13.20
C GLN A 125 23.26 4.84 -12.97
N VAL A 126 24.31 4.03 -13.09
CA VAL A 126 24.28 2.59 -12.81
C VAL A 126 25.25 2.31 -11.65
N GLU A 127 24.73 1.69 -10.61
CA GLU A 127 25.48 1.15 -9.48
C GLU A 127 25.64 -0.36 -9.73
N GLU A 128 26.87 -0.86 -9.62
CA GLU A 128 27.22 -2.27 -9.80
C GLU A 128 27.40 -2.97 -8.43
N ASP A 129 27.50 -4.30 -8.46
CA ASP A 129 27.73 -5.15 -7.29
C ASP A 129 26.66 -5.07 -6.18
N VAL A 130 25.45 -4.67 -6.55
CA VAL A 130 24.30 -4.68 -5.63
C VAL A 130 23.98 -6.11 -5.21
N ALA A 131 24.00 -6.38 -3.90
CA ALA A 131 23.72 -7.71 -3.40
C ALA A 131 22.34 -8.22 -3.84
N ARG A 132 22.26 -9.46 -4.34
CA ARG A 132 21.04 -10.02 -4.97
C ARG A 132 19.78 -9.92 -4.10
N PHE A 133 19.90 -10.09 -2.78
CA PHE A 133 18.73 -9.99 -1.90
C PHE A 133 18.21 -8.55 -1.77
N LEU A 134 18.98 -7.51 -2.12
CA LEU A 134 18.53 -6.12 -2.20
C LEU A 134 17.64 -5.85 -3.41
N SER A 135 17.46 -6.83 -4.30
CA SER A 135 16.53 -6.77 -5.42
C SER A 135 15.18 -7.44 -5.13
N THR A 136 14.86 -7.70 -3.88
CA THR A 136 13.53 -8.17 -3.47
C THR A 136 12.66 -6.99 -2.99
N PRO A 137 11.34 -7.01 -3.20
CA PRO A 137 10.46 -5.87 -2.92
C PRO A 137 10.56 -5.30 -1.50
N GLU A 138 10.75 -6.15 -0.50
CA GLU A 138 10.92 -5.73 0.89
C GLU A 138 12.22 -4.95 1.16
N ASN A 139 13.15 -4.98 0.20
CA ASN A 139 14.44 -4.29 0.29
C ASN A 139 14.60 -3.20 -0.78
N TYR A 140 13.52 -2.78 -1.41
CA TYR A 140 13.59 -1.69 -2.37
C TYR A 140 13.89 -0.36 -1.67
N PRO A 141 14.66 0.53 -2.29
CA PRO A 141 14.86 1.87 -1.79
C PRO A 141 13.54 2.63 -1.68
N VAL A 142 13.40 3.44 -0.64
CA VAL A 142 12.31 4.41 -0.52
C VAL A 142 12.83 5.79 -0.90
N ILE A 143 12.05 6.55 -1.66
CA ILE A 143 12.41 7.87 -2.15
C ILE A 143 11.37 8.87 -1.67
N HIS A 144 11.84 9.97 -1.11
CA HIS A 144 11.00 11.11 -0.74
C HIS A 144 11.43 12.37 -1.49
N PRO A 145 10.52 13.05 -2.21
CA PRO A 145 10.79 14.39 -2.70
C PRO A 145 10.84 15.36 -1.51
N ILE A 146 11.80 16.27 -1.50
CA ILE A 146 11.98 17.24 -0.39
C ILE A 146 11.80 18.69 -0.81
N ASN A 147 12.06 18.99 -2.06
CA ASN A 147 11.79 20.26 -2.71
C ASN A 147 11.68 20.05 -4.22
N ASP A 148 11.65 21.11 -5.00
CA ASP A 148 11.45 21.08 -6.45
C ASP A 148 12.53 20.30 -7.23
N GLU A 149 13.73 20.10 -6.69
CA GLU A 149 14.89 19.55 -7.40
C GLU A 149 15.61 18.41 -6.69
N GLU A 150 15.20 18.06 -5.46
CA GLU A 150 15.97 17.14 -4.63
C GLU A 150 15.11 16.06 -3.98
N PHE A 151 15.78 14.98 -3.66
CA PHE A 151 15.21 13.77 -3.05
C PHE A 151 16.05 13.31 -1.87
N VAL A 152 15.39 12.69 -0.89
CA VAL A 152 16.06 11.86 0.10
C VAL A 152 15.74 10.39 -0.16
N LEU A 153 16.78 9.58 -0.17
CA LEU A 153 16.73 8.13 -0.37
C LEU A 153 17.00 7.42 0.96
N VAL A 154 16.20 6.40 1.24
CA VAL A 154 16.47 5.40 2.27
C VAL A 154 16.81 4.11 1.53
N ARG A 155 18.07 3.72 1.51
CA ARG A 155 18.56 2.58 0.73
C ARG A 155 19.02 1.46 1.64
N PRO A 156 18.36 0.30 1.66
CA PRO A 156 18.88 -0.89 2.33
C PRO A 156 20.24 -1.28 1.73
N VAL A 157 21.16 -1.66 2.60
CA VAL A 157 22.50 -2.12 2.20
C VAL A 157 22.90 -3.37 3.00
N LYS A 158 23.79 -4.15 2.42
CA LYS A 158 24.47 -5.24 3.10
C LYS A 158 25.95 -5.19 2.78
N ASP A 159 26.71 -4.91 3.79
CA ASP A 159 28.12 -5.25 3.83
C ASP A 159 28.29 -6.55 4.65
N LYS A 160 28.99 -6.55 5.74
CA LYS A 160 29.08 -7.69 6.68
C LYS A 160 27.76 -7.89 7.42
N LYS A 161 27.09 -6.80 7.74
CA LYS A 161 25.79 -6.74 8.42
C LYS A 161 24.74 -6.03 7.53
N PHE A 162 23.51 -6.10 7.96
CA PHE A 162 22.38 -5.46 7.30
C PHE A 162 22.14 -4.09 7.92
N GLY A 163 22.00 -3.09 7.09
CA GLY A 163 21.73 -1.73 7.51
C GLY A 163 21.12 -0.93 6.36
N TYR A 164 21.21 0.39 6.44
CA TYR A 164 20.70 1.29 5.42
C TYR A 164 21.60 2.51 5.25
N ILE A 165 21.48 3.15 4.11
CA ILE A 165 22.11 4.42 3.80
C ILE A 165 21.00 5.46 3.63
N LEU A 166 21.17 6.61 4.25
CA LEU A 166 20.39 7.81 4.00
C LEU A 166 21.21 8.71 3.09
N GLU A 167 20.57 9.23 2.05
CA GLU A 167 21.28 10.02 1.06
C GLU A 167 20.36 11.12 0.51
N ARG A 168 20.82 12.36 0.52
CA ARG A 168 20.18 13.47 -0.20
C ARG A 168 20.86 13.65 -1.54
N ILE A 169 20.08 13.63 -2.60
CA ILE A 169 20.56 13.80 -3.98
C ILE A 169 19.76 14.87 -4.70
N ASP A 170 20.38 15.49 -5.70
CA ASP A 170 19.70 16.40 -6.60
C ASP A 170 19.20 15.70 -7.88
N LYS A 171 18.53 16.46 -8.76
CA LYS A 171 18.05 16.01 -10.07
C LYS A 171 19.14 15.46 -11.01
N ASP A 172 20.40 15.86 -10.78
CA ASP A 172 21.57 15.38 -11.54
C ASP A 172 22.20 14.14 -10.88
N LEU A 173 21.52 13.52 -9.92
CA LEU A 173 21.95 12.37 -9.09
C LEU A 173 23.24 12.64 -8.32
N LYS A 174 23.55 13.90 -8.01
CA LYS A 174 24.71 14.28 -7.19
C LYS A 174 24.32 14.24 -5.72
N SER A 175 25.09 13.49 -4.93
CA SER A 175 24.93 13.43 -3.50
C SER A 175 25.29 14.77 -2.83
N LYS A 176 24.41 15.24 -1.96
CA LYS A 176 24.65 16.41 -1.10
C LYS A 176 25.22 15.97 0.26
N TRP A 177 24.68 14.91 0.82
CA TRP A 177 25.21 14.23 1.99
C TRP A 177 24.80 12.75 1.98
N THR A 178 25.57 11.95 2.72
CA THR A 178 25.33 10.51 2.89
C THR A 178 25.58 10.13 4.33
N GLN A 179 24.66 9.36 4.93
CA GLN A 179 24.79 8.78 6.26
C GLN A 179 24.71 7.26 6.17
N ASN A 180 25.76 6.59 6.64
CA ASN A 180 25.83 5.13 6.69
C ASN A 180 25.35 4.64 8.05
N GLN A 181 24.26 3.89 8.05
CA GLN A 181 23.62 3.31 9.23
C GLN A 181 23.80 1.78 9.19
N ILE A 182 25.01 1.31 9.46
CA ILE A 182 25.35 -0.11 9.42
C ILE A 182 25.85 -0.52 10.80
N PRO A 183 25.11 -1.38 11.53
CA PRO A 183 25.50 -1.81 12.88
C PRO A 183 26.69 -2.79 12.84
N GLU A 184 27.41 -2.89 13.95
CA GLU A 184 28.47 -3.89 14.11
C GLU A 184 27.91 -5.28 14.41
N ASP A 185 26.90 -5.40 15.27
CA ASP A 185 26.44 -6.67 15.84
C ASP A 185 24.93 -6.93 15.71
N ALA A 186 24.19 -6.12 14.93
CA ALA A 186 22.75 -6.25 14.77
C ALA A 186 22.33 -6.23 13.29
N PHE A 187 21.02 -6.38 13.04
CA PHE A 187 20.36 -6.17 11.77
C PHE A 187 19.42 -4.98 11.91
N TRP A 188 19.66 -3.94 11.13
CA TRP A 188 18.80 -2.77 11.09
C TRP A 188 18.03 -2.71 9.78
N THR A 189 16.72 -2.58 9.89
CA THR A 189 15.84 -2.34 8.76
C THR A 189 15.00 -1.10 9.01
N VAL A 190 14.47 -0.51 7.95
CA VAL A 190 13.53 0.60 8.02
C VAL A 190 12.16 0.08 7.61
N ALA A 191 11.23 0.02 8.56
CA ALA A 191 9.88 -0.46 8.33
C ALA A 191 9.00 0.57 7.62
N ASP A 192 9.19 1.85 7.94
CA ASP A 192 8.51 2.98 7.27
C ASP A 192 9.38 4.24 7.33
N SER A 193 9.14 5.16 6.42
CA SER A 193 9.79 6.47 6.42
C SER A 193 8.86 7.56 5.89
N LYS A 194 9.01 8.78 6.42
CA LYS A 194 8.23 9.96 6.03
C LYS A 194 9.11 11.19 6.04
N VAL A 195 8.77 12.15 5.20
CA VAL A 195 9.38 13.48 5.21
C VAL A 195 8.32 14.51 5.55
N ASP A 196 8.62 15.37 6.52
CA ASP A 196 7.78 16.50 6.89
C ASP A 196 8.62 17.57 7.64
N GLY A 197 8.27 18.84 7.44
CA GLY A 197 8.83 19.97 8.21
C GLY A 197 10.36 20.05 8.22
N GLY A 198 11.04 19.67 7.12
CA GLY A 198 12.50 19.68 7.03
C GLY A 198 13.18 18.47 7.70
N ARG A 199 12.42 17.45 8.06
CA ARG A 199 12.94 16.22 8.68
C ARG A 199 12.57 14.97 7.92
N LEU A 200 13.49 14.02 7.91
CA LEU A 200 13.24 12.62 7.54
C LEU A 200 13.00 11.82 8.82
N TYR A 201 11.85 11.21 8.92
CA TYR A 201 11.47 10.31 10.01
C TYR A 201 11.58 8.87 9.54
N LEU A 202 12.16 8.02 10.37
CA LEU A 202 12.31 6.59 10.12
C LEU A 202 11.68 5.79 11.26
N LEU A 203 10.97 4.74 10.90
CA LEU A 203 10.64 3.66 11.81
C LEU A 203 11.72 2.58 11.66
N LYS A 204 12.70 2.59 12.56
CA LYS A 204 13.79 1.61 12.56
C LYS A 204 13.38 0.35 13.32
N GLU A 205 13.61 -0.79 12.72
CA GLU A 205 13.56 -2.09 13.38
C GLU A 205 14.98 -2.60 13.59
N GLU A 206 15.27 -3.09 14.79
CA GLU A 206 16.51 -3.70 15.16
C GLU A 206 16.31 -5.14 15.63
N ASN A 207 17.07 -6.07 15.06
CA ASN A 207 17.08 -7.48 15.39
C ASN A 207 18.49 -7.93 15.72
N PRO A 208 18.71 -8.82 16.70
CA PRO A 208 20.04 -9.38 16.98
C PRO A 208 20.61 -10.16 15.80
N ASN A 209 19.76 -10.79 15.01
CA ASN A 209 20.10 -11.47 13.76
C ASN A 209 18.84 -11.64 12.89
N ARG A 210 19.03 -11.97 11.61
CA ARG A 210 17.94 -12.05 10.62
C ARG A 210 16.82 -13.04 10.95
N SER A 211 17.09 -14.07 11.72
CA SER A 211 16.10 -15.11 12.09
C SER A 211 15.60 -14.97 13.52
N SER A 212 15.96 -13.91 14.21
CA SER A 212 15.51 -13.65 15.58
C SER A 212 14.03 -13.27 15.60
N ASP A 213 13.29 -13.84 16.53
CA ASP A 213 11.96 -13.35 16.89
C ASP A 213 12.03 -12.11 17.81
N ASN A 214 13.21 -11.79 18.35
CA ASN A 214 13.41 -10.60 19.18
C ASN A 214 13.57 -9.38 18.28
N PHE A 215 12.89 -8.32 18.64
CA PHE A 215 12.94 -7.05 17.91
C PHE A 215 12.92 -5.87 18.87
N GLN A 216 13.40 -4.75 18.38
CA GLN A 216 13.23 -3.46 19.01
C GLN A 216 12.91 -2.43 17.93
N PHE A 217 11.90 -1.60 18.17
CA PHE A 217 11.55 -0.51 17.27
C PHE A 217 11.89 0.83 17.91
N SER A 218 12.36 1.75 17.07
CA SER A 218 12.56 3.15 17.44
C SER A 218 12.11 4.07 16.32
N VAL A 219 11.67 5.26 16.67
CA VAL A 219 11.46 6.35 15.73
C VAL A 219 12.69 7.24 15.76
N GLN A 220 13.30 7.44 14.60
CA GLN A 220 14.45 8.30 14.42
C GLN A 220 14.08 9.48 13.53
N ALA A 221 14.61 10.66 13.83
CA ALA A 221 14.47 11.84 12.98
C ALA A 221 15.83 12.37 12.57
N TYR A 222 15.96 12.73 11.30
CA TYR A 222 17.15 13.32 10.72
C TYR A 222 16.83 14.67 10.10
N ASP A 223 17.69 15.64 10.29
CA ASP A 223 17.62 16.92 9.60
C ASP A 223 17.93 16.73 8.11
N ILE A 224 17.06 17.20 7.23
CA ILE A 224 17.21 17.02 5.78
C ILE A 224 18.37 17.86 5.23
N GLU A 225 18.68 19.01 5.83
CA GLU A 225 19.70 19.91 5.30
C GLU A 225 21.12 19.34 5.44
N ASN A 226 21.42 18.71 6.57
CA ASN A 226 22.78 18.23 6.87
C ASN A 226 22.88 16.70 7.11
N GLY A 227 21.74 16.00 7.22
CA GLY A 227 21.68 14.57 7.48
C GLY A 227 21.96 14.18 8.94
N GLU A 228 22.06 15.13 9.86
CA GLU A 228 22.33 14.87 11.27
C GLU A 228 21.10 14.27 11.96
N GLN A 229 21.32 13.29 12.84
CA GLN A 229 20.26 12.69 13.63
C GLN A 229 19.81 13.68 14.72
N ALA A 230 18.55 14.13 14.63
CA ALA A 230 17.97 15.06 15.61
C ALA A 230 17.57 14.32 16.90
N TYR A 231 17.00 13.11 16.78
CA TYR A 231 16.67 12.26 17.94
C TYR A 231 16.47 10.79 17.54
N SER A 232 16.44 9.93 18.56
CA SER A 232 16.00 8.52 18.48
C SER A 232 15.17 8.20 19.71
N THR A 233 13.95 7.67 19.51
CA THR A 233 13.00 7.38 20.58
C THR A 233 12.55 5.92 20.49
N ASP A 234 12.84 5.15 21.52
CA ASP A 234 12.48 3.73 21.59
C ASP A 234 10.99 3.54 21.85
N LEU A 235 10.41 2.51 21.22
CA LEU A 235 8.99 2.15 21.33
C LEU A 235 8.80 0.90 22.22
N ASN A 236 9.39 0.93 23.40
CA ASN A 236 9.29 -0.15 24.37
C ASN A 236 8.65 0.33 25.67
N SER A 237 7.92 -0.56 26.33
CA SER A 237 7.39 -0.37 27.68
C SER A 237 7.87 -1.51 28.56
N GLY A 238 8.95 -1.28 29.29
CA GLY A 238 9.56 -2.32 30.13
C GLY A 238 10.10 -3.49 29.30
N GLU A 239 9.63 -4.72 29.58
CA GLU A 239 10.06 -5.93 28.86
C GLU A 239 9.29 -6.18 27.57
N ASP A 240 8.14 -5.51 27.36
CA ASP A 240 7.26 -5.73 26.22
C ASP A 240 7.51 -4.68 25.15
N GLY A 241 7.60 -5.11 23.90
CA GLY A 241 7.87 -4.24 22.74
C GLY A 241 6.66 -4.03 21.86
N GLY A 242 6.49 -2.78 21.43
CA GLY A 242 5.57 -2.42 20.36
C GLY A 242 6.15 -2.77 19.00
N ALA A 243 5.37 -3.47 18.18
CA ALA A 243 5.64 -3.68 16.76
C ALA A 243 4.71 -2.78 15.94
N PRO A 244 5.13 -1.55 15.64
CA PRO A 244 4.35 -0.59 14.85
C PRO A 244 4.32 -1.03 13.39
N ALA A 245 3.23 -0.71 12.69
CA ALA A 245 3.11 -0.98 11.27
C ALA A 245 3.77 0.13 10.44
N PHE A 246 3.64 1.40 10.88
CA PHE A 246 4.10 2.59 10.16
C PHE A 246 4.12 3.81 11.09
N ILE A 247 4.60 4.94 10.57
CA ILE A 247 4.54 6.25 11.23
C ILE A 247 3.62 7.21 10.46
N ARG A 248 3.00 8.15 11.18
CA ARG A 248 2.24 9.28 10.61
C ARG A 248 2.66 10.57 11.28
N ILE A 249 2.84 11.60 10.47
CA ILE A 249 3.13 12.93 10.98
C ILE A 249 1.80 13.66 11.13
N THR A 250 1.53 14.14 12.32
CA THR A 250 0.32 14.91 12.62
C THR A 250 0.45 16.35 12.14
N PRO A 251 -0.65 17.10 11.96
CA PRO A 251 -0.57 18.53 11.65
C PRO A 251 0.19 19.38 12.68
N ARG A 252 0.45 18.84 13.87
CA ARG A 252 1.27 19.48 14.92
C ARG A 252 2.76 19.15 14.80
N GLY A 253 3.17 18.37 13.80
CA GLY A 253 4.54 17.90 13.64
C GLY A 253 4.93 16.77 14.63
N GLU A 254 3.96 16.16 15.32
CA GLU A 254 4.18 15.00 16.19
C GLU A 254 4.19 13.73 15.35
N VAL A 255 4.95 12.73 15.77
CA VAL A 255 4.90 11.40 15.16
C VAL A 255 3.91 10.53 15.93
N ALA A 256 2.87 10.06 15.25
CA ALA A 256 1.96 9.07 15.76
C ALA A 256 2.28 7.70 15.15
N THR A 257 2.30 6.66 15.97
CA THR A 257 2.51 5.28 15.54
C THR A 257 1.69 4.33 16.39
N GLY A 258 1.41 3.15 15.88
CA GLY A 258 0.65 2.15 16.61
C GLY A 258 0.71 0.79 15.94
N GLY A 259 0.32 -0.22 16.68
CA GLY A 259 0.38 -1.59 16.23
C GLY A 259 0.07 -2.57 17.34
N MET A 260 0.45 -3.82 17.14
CA MET A 260 0.40 -4.83 18.19
C MET A 260 1.63 -4.72 19.09
N TYR A 261 1.50 -5.10 20.36
CA TYR A 261 2.65 -5.30 21.21
C TYR A 261 2.78 -6.76 21.63
N PHE A 262 4.00 -7.14 21.96
CA PHE A 262 4.39 -8.53 22.16
C PHE A 262 5.19 -8.70 23.44
N LYS A 263 4.87 -9.76 24.17
CA LYS A 263 5.57 -10.12 25.38
C LYS A 263 7.04 -10.38 25.14
N LYS A 264 7.90 -9.79 25.97
CA LYS A 264 9.35 -9.95 25.95
C LYS A 264 9.96 -9.64 24.57
N ASN A 265 9.43 -8.68 23.86
CA ASN A 265 9.89 -8.28 22.51
C ASN A 265 9.98 -9.45 21.51
N LYS A 266 9.12 -10.47 21.65
CA LYS A 266 9.11 -11.62 20.74
C LYS A 266 7.98 -11.54 19.75
N TYR A 267 8.31 -11.22 18.53
CA TYR A 267 7.36 -11.15 17.42
C TYR A 267 6.95 -12.55 16.96
N ASN A 268 5.84 -13.04 17.48
CA ASN A 268 5.25 -14.26 16.97
C ASN A 268 3.72 -14.25 17.15
N ASP A 269 3.04 -15.04 16.33
CA ASP A 269 1.59 -15.13 16.26
C ASP A 269 0.89 -15.49 17.58
N LYS A 270 1.61 -16.08 18.52
CA LYS A 270 1.05 -16.56 19.79
C LYS A 270 1.23 -15.58 20.94
N ASN A 271 2.13 -14.61 20.77
CA ASN A 271 2.59 -13.74 21.86
C ASN A 271 2.09 -12.29 21.75
N SER A 272 1.15 -12.00 20.83
CA SER A 272 0.50 -10.69 20.80
C SER A 272 -0.35 -10.52 22.05
N GLU A 273 0.02 -9.58 22.90
CA GLU A 273 -0.67 -9.28 24.17
C GLU A 273 -1.80 -8.26 23.98
N GLY A 274 -1.71 -7.42 22.95
CA GLY A 274 -2.69 -6.37 22.73
C GLY A 274 -2.32 -5.39 21.64
N ILE A 275 -2.92 -4.22 21.72
CA ILE A 275 -2.66 -3.08 20.82
C ILE A 275 -2.01 -1.94 21.60
N PHE A 276 -1.14 -1.18 20.92
CA PHE A 276 -0.57 0.04 21.46
C PHE A 276 -0.72 1.21 20.51
N MET A 277 -0.64 2.40 21.05
CA MET A 277 -0.46 3.65 20.33
C MET A 277 0.61 4.49 21.04
N ALA A 278 1.47 5.14 20.27
CA ALA A 278 2.50 6.05 20.77
C ALA A 278 2.44 7.38 20.04
N ILE A 279 2.70 8.46 20.77
CA ILE A 279 2.82 9.81 20.26
C ILE A 279 4.17 10.37 20.72
N ILE A 280 4.97 10.81 19.76
CA ILE A 280 6.29 11.39 19.99
C ILE A 280 6.24 12.85 19.56
N SER A 281 6.75 13.74 20.40
CA SER A 281 6.83 15.16 20.07
C SER A 281 7.80 15.41 18.92
N LYS A 282 7.72 16.58 18.32
CA LYS A 282 8.69 16.99 17.29
C LYS A 282 10.14 17.09 17.81
N GLU A 283 10.32 17.19 19.13
CA GLU A 283 11.63 17.19 19.80
C GLU A 283 12.11 15.76 20.14
N GLY A 284 11.29 14.73 19.91
CA GLY A 284 11.63 13.33 20.18
C GLY A 284 11.20 12.81 21.56
N GLU A 285 10.44 13.58 22.32
CA GLU A 285 9.91 13.14 23.61
C GLU A 285 8.73 12.18 23.39
N LEU A 286 8.76 11.01 24.02
CA LEU A 286 7.64 10.07 24.04
C LEU A 286 6.54 10.60 24.96
N LYS A 287 5.56 11.33 24.40
CA LYS A 287 4.45 11.93 25.15
C LYS A 287 3.45 10.92 25.65
N THR A 288 3.19 9.91 24.83
CA THR A 288 2.18 8.90 25.10
C THR A 288 2.68 7.54 24.63
N PHE A 289 2.53 6.55 25.48
CA PHE A 289 2.68 5.13 25.13
C PHE A 289 1.54 4.35 25.78
N SER A 290 0.43 4.23 25.07
CA SER A 290 -0.80 3.60 25.57
C SER A 290 -0.86 2.15 25.12
N GLN A 291 -0.80 1.22 26.04
CA GLN A 291 -0.96 -0.22 25.80
C GLN A 291 -2.28 -0.70 26.36
N ARG A 292 -2.97 -1.57 25.62
CA ARG A 292 -4.20 -2.23 26.06
C ARG A 292 -4.14 -3.71 25.71
N THR A 293 -4.23 -4.57 26.73
CA THR A 293 -4.29 -6.02 26.51
C THR A 293 -5.59 -6.40 25.83
N TRP A 294 -5.59 -7.48 25.07
CA TRP A 294 -6.81 -8.00 24.45
C TRP A 294 -7.91 -8.26 25.50
N ASP A 295 -7.53 -8.76 26.67
CA ASP A 295 -8.48 -9.00 27.75
C ASP A 295 -9.08 -7.72 28.34
N SER A 296 -8.29 -6.65 28.46
CA SER A 296 -8.75 -5.38 29.03
C SER A 296 -9.71 -4.59 28.15
N ILE A 297 -9.80 -4.92 26.86
CA ILE A 297 -10.63 -4.19 25.90
C ILE A 297 -11.90 -4.95 25.48
N LYS A 298 -12.11 -6.16 25.99
CA LYS A 298 -13.31 -6.98 25.67
C LYS A 298 -14.61 -6.22 25.85
N ASP A 299 -14.74 -5.50 26.94
CA ASP A 299 -15.97 -4.78 27.30
C ASP A 299 -16.22 -3.51 26.48
N LYS A 300 -15.18 -3.02 25.79
CA LYS A 300 -15.27 -1.84 24.92
C LYS A 300 -15.69 -2.18 23.49
N ILE A 301 -15.71 -3.46 23.13
CA ILE A 301 -16.09 -3.89 21.79
C ILE A 301 -17.61 -3.86 21.68
N GLN A 302 -18.11 -3.00 20.81
CA GLN A 302 -19.54 -2.89 20.52
C GLN A 302 -19.94 -3.90 19.43
N GLY A 303 -21.07 -4.61 19.63
CA GLY A 303 -21.64 -5.53 18.64
C GLY A 303 -21.38 -7.02 18.91
N GLU A 304 -21.82 -7.87 18.00
CA GLU A 304 -21.81 -9.35 18.11
C GLU A 304 -20.41 -10.00 18.02
N PHE A 305 -19.34 -9.22 17.82
CA PHE A 305 -18.02 -9.70 17.43
C PHE A 305 -17.02 -9.91 18.57
N SER A 306 -17.42 -9.65 19.82
CA SER A 306 -16.52 -9.69 20.98
C SER A 306 -15.77 -11.02 21.17
N SER A 307 -16.38 -12.15 20.86
CA SER A 307 -15.77 -13.47 21.02
C SER A 307 -14.85 -13.88 19.86
N ALA A 308 -15.10 -13.38 18.65
CA ALA A 308 -14.31 -13.73 17.47
C ALA A 308 -12.97 -12.99 17.40
N LEU A 309 -12.94 -11.72 17.79
CA LEU A 309 -11.74 -10.87 17.81
C LEU A 309 -10.66 -11.41 18.75
N LEU A 310 -11.06 -11.93 19.89
CA LEU A 310 -10.17 -12.27 21.00
C LEU A 310 -9.94 -13.76 21.13
N GLY A 311 -10.57 -14.58 20.28
CA GLY A 311 -10.55 -16.03 20.34
C GLY A 311 -9.29 -16.72 19.81
N GLY A 312 -8.17 -16.02 19.64
CA GLY A 312 -6.86 -16.60 19.29
C GLY A 312 -6.67 -17.05 17.82
N LYS A 313 -7.75 -17.17 17.04
CA LYS A 313 -7.69 -17.54 15.61
C LYS A 313 -7.74 -16.35 14.66
N THR A 314 -8.41 -15.27 15.08
CA THR A 314 -8.51 -14.03 14.34
C THR A 314 -7.46 -13.05 14.83
N LYS A 315 -6.79 -12.38 13.91
CA LYS A 315 -5.75 -11.39 14.16
C LYS A 315 -6.11 -10.09 13.46
N ILE A 316 -5.38 -9.03 13.78
CA ILE A 316 -5.54 -7.73 13.13
C ILE A 316 -4.30 -7.38 12.31
N MET A 317 -4.55 -6.71 11.19
CA MET A 317 -3.56 -5.96 10.42
C MET A 317 -3.83 -4.48 10.68
N VAL A 318 -2.81 -3.75 11.09
CA VAL A 318 -2.93 -2.30 11.28
C VAL A 318 -2.71 -1.63 9.93
N GLU A 319 -3.71 -0.85 9.51
CA GLU A 319 -3.77 -0.22 8.19
C GLU A 319 -3.36 1.24 8.23
N ASP A 320 -3.83 1.98 9.22
CA ASP A 320 -3.54 3.40 9.37
C ASP A 320 -3.74 3.91 10.79
N ILE A 321 -3.19 5.10 11.06
CA ILE A 321 -3.47 5.89 12.25
C ILE A 321 -3.79 7.32 11.82
N VAL A 322 -4.96 7.79 12.18
CA VAL A 322 -5.51 9.06 11.70
C VAL A 322 -5.83 9.95 12.88
N ARG A 323 -5.36 11.19 12.84
CA ARG A 323 -5.82 12.22 13.78
C ARG A 323 -7.21 12.68 13.37
N LYS A 324 -8.18 12.60 14.29
CA LYS A 324 -9.54 13.09 14.06
C LYS A 324 -9.58 14.62 14.03
N ASN A 325 -10.51 15.16 13.23
CA ASN A 325 -10.70 16.62 13.14
C ASN A 325 -11.11 17.23 14.49
N GLU A 326 -11.92 16.52 15.26
CA GLU A 326 -12.40 16.91 16.59
C GLU A 326 -11.40 16.64 17.74
N GLY A 327 -10.25 16.08 17.43
CA GLY A 327 -9.22 15.68 18.39
C GLY A 327 -9.16 14.18 18.63
N GLY A 328 -8.04 13.72 19.20
CA GLY A 328 -7.76 12.29 19.38
C GLY A 328 -7.37 11.57 18.08
N TYR A 329 -7.32 10.24 18.14
CA TYR A 329 -6.83 9.41 17.06
C TYR A 329 -7.75 8.21 16.79
N VAL A 330 -7.68 7.68 15.58
CA VAL A 330 -8.25 6.38 15.23
C VAL A 330 -7.16 5.51 14.64
N VAL A 331 -6.95 4.33 15.20
CA VAL A 331 -6.14 3.28 14.59
C VAL A 331 -7.08 2.40 13.80
N ILE A 332 -6.87 2.38 12.48
CA ILE A 332 -7.67 1.62 11.53
C ILE A 332 -7.01 0.26 11.34
N THR A 333 -7.78 -0.80 11.53
CA THR A 333 -7.29 -2.17 11.37
C THR A 333 -8.27 -3.01 10.57
N GLU A 334 -7.76 -4.05 9.89
CA GLU A 334 -8.57 -5.11 9.31
C GLU A 334 -8.31 -6.43 10.02
N GLN A 335 -9.36 -7.17 10.29
CA GLN A 335 -9.24 -8.51 10.83
C GLN A 335 -8.84 -9.50 9.73
N PHE A 336 -8.07 -10.51 10.10
CA PHE A 336 -7.79 -11.64 9.22
C PHE A 336 -7.69 -12.95 9.99
N LYS A 337 -7.86 -14.05 9.28
CA LYS A 337 -7.64 -15.41 9.80
C LYS A 337 -6.89 -16.28 8.79
N LYS A 338 -6.02 -17.14 9.31
CA LYS A 338 -5.41 -18.26 8.58
C LYS A 338 -6.17 -19.53 8.95
N ALA A 339 -6.58 -20.30 7.97
CA ALA A 339 -7.23 -21.61 8.16
C ALA A 339 -6.43 -22.71 7.44
N ASN A 340 -6.27 -23.86 8.09
CA ASN A 340 -5.74 -25.04 7.43
C ASN A 340 -6.80 -25.62 6.49
N ASN A 341 -6.38 -26.26 5.41
CA ASN A 341 -7.26 -26.81 4.37
C ASN A 341 -8.37 -27.73 4.88
N ALA A 342 -8.17 -28.38 6.02
CA ALA A 342 -9.19 -29.23 6.64
C ALA A 342 -10.50 -28.49 7.01
N ASN A 343 -10.47 -27.17 7.15
CA ASN A 343 -11.63 -26.35 7.51
C ASN A 343 -12.30 -25.65 6.29
N LEU A 344 -11.74 -25.80 5.08
CA LEU A 344 -12.32 -25.29 3.84
C LEU A 344 -13.41 -26.22 3.23
N THR A 345 -13.83 -27.26 3.97
CA THR A 345 -14.83 -28.26 3.54
C THR A 345 -16.28 -27.77 3.54
N GLY A 346 -16.54 -26.48 3.79
CA GLY A 346 -17.85 -25.88 3.58
C GLY A 346 -18.10 -25.57 2.12
N SER A 347 -18.89 -26.39 1.44
CA SER A 347 -19.56 -26.23 0.13
C SER A 347 -18.73 -25.86 -1.12
N GLY A 348 -17.50 -25.37 -1.00
CA GLY A 348 -16.67 -24.99 -2.16
C GLY A 348 -15.59 -26.02 -2.54
N ALA A 349 -15.08 -26.81 -1.59
CA ALA A 349 -13.94 -27.69 -1.81
C ALA A 349 -14.29 -28.94 -2.67
N ALA A 350 -15.52 -29.40 -2.61
CA ALA A 350 -15.99 -30.56 -3.39
C ALA A 350 -16.08 -30.27 -4.89
N ALA A 351 -16.25 -29.01 -5.29
CA ALA A 351 -16.33 -28.62 -6.70
C ALA A 351 -14.96 -28.54 -7.40
N MET A 352 -13.85 -28.54 -6.66
CA MET A 352 -12.50 -28.37 -7.20
C MET A 352 -11.73 -29.67 -7.39
N LEU A 353 -12.20 -30.78 -6.85
CA LEU A 353 -11.55 -32.09 -7.01
C LEU A 353 -11.86 -32.79 -8.37
N GLY A 354 -12.65 -32.12 -9.23
CA GLY A 354 -13.21 -32.73 -10.46
C GLY A 354 -12.59 -32.32 -11.79
N SER A 355 -11.57 -31.44 -11.86
CA SER A 355 -10.98 -31.10 -13.17
C SER A 355 -9.47 -31.34 -13.17
N GLY A 356 -9.11 -32.39 -13.89
CA GLY A 356 -7.75 -32.87 -14.04
C GLY A 356 -6.79 -31.89 -14.72
N GLY A 357 -5.53 -32.07 -14.42
CA GLY A 357 -4.40 -31.75 -15.28
C GLY A 357 -3.84 -30.36 -15.11
N GLY A 358 -2.90 -30.18 -14.20
CA GLY A 358 -2.04 -29.04 -14.19
C GLY A 358 -1.20 -29.01 -12.93
N SER A 359 0.06 -29.42 -13.05
CA SER A 359 1.19 -29.13 -12.18
C SER A 359 0.85 -29.05 -10.67
N SER A 360 0.97 -30.17 -9.99
CA SER A 360 1.00 -30.21 -8.53
C SER A 360 2.23 -29.41 -8.03
N SER A 361 2.03 -28.20 -7.60
CA SER A 361 2.98 -27.57 -6.68
C SER A 361 2.88 -28.38 -5.37
N ASN A 362 3.85 -29.24 -5.11
CA ASN A 362 3.92 -30.12 -3.93
C ASN A 362 4.12 -29.34 -2.60
N GLY A 363 3.62 -28.12 -2.49
CA GLY A 363 3.72 -27.27 -1.33
C GLY A 363 2.44 -27.25 -0.48
N PRO A 364 2.53 -26.85 0.80
CA PRO A 364 1.37 -26.64 1.64
C PRO A 364 0.45 -25.57 1.04
N GLU A 365 -0.85 -25.77 1.19
CA GLU A 365 -1.87 -24.78 0.81
C GLU A 365 -2.71 -24.43 2.02
N ILE A 366 -3.03 -23.15 2.20
CA ILE A 366 -3.86 -22.64 3.29
C ILE A 366 -4.94 -21.70 2.79
N GLY A 367 -6.02 -21.57 3.57
CA GLY A 367 -6.99 -20.47 3.42
C GLY A 367 -6.54 -19.22 4.16
N PHE A 368 -6.74 -18.07 3.54
CA PHE A 368 -6.54 -16.76 4.15
C PHE A 368 -7.79 -15.92 3.92
N THR A 369 -8.35 -15.35 4.99
CA THR A 369 -9.57 -14.56 4.91
C THR A 369 -9.35 -13.22 5.58
N VAL A 370 -9.66 -12.13 4.87
CA VAL A 370 -9.77 -10.77 5.43
C VAL A 370 -11.23 -10.54 5.80
N LEU A 371 -11.44 -10.04 7.01
CA LEU A 371 -12.74 -9.84 7.64
C LEU A 371 -13.04 -8.35 7.79
N ASP A 372 -13.75 -7.97 8.85
CA ASP A 372 -14.24 -6.63 9.13
C ASP A 372 -13.14 -5.63 9.50
N PHE A 373 -13.45 -4.34 9.39
CA PHE A 373 -12.65 -3.30 10.02
C PHE A 373 -12.86 -3.29 11.53
N VAL A 374 -11.80 -2.99 12.26
CA VAL A 374 -11.83 -2.64 13.68
C VAL A 374 -11.13 -1.31 13.87
N LEU A 375 -11.87 -0.34 14.36
CA LEU A 375 -11.41 1.02 14.59
C LEU A 375 -11.22 1.24 16.09
N PHE A 376 -10.00 1.54 16.51
CA PHE A 376 -9.65 1.84 17.89
C PHE A 376 -9.59 3.36 18.04
N HIS A 377 -10.54 3.93 18.79
CA HIS A 377 -10.65 5.37 19.02
C HIS A 377 -9.92 5.76 20.30
N TYR A 378 -8.99 6.68 20.16
CA TYR A 378 -8.21 7.25 21.27
C TYR A 378 -8.54 8.74 21.40
N ASP A 379 -8.43 9.27 22.61
CA ASP A 379 -8.46 10.71 22.86
C ASP A 379 -7.08 11.37 22.64
N ASP A 380 -6.98 12.67 22.88
CA ASP A 380 -5.73 13.42 22.73
C ASP A 380 -4.64 13.01 23.75
N SER A 381 -5.00 12.42 24.87
CA SER A 381 -4.05 11.88 25.85
C SER A 381 -3.54 10.46 25.47
N GLY A 382 -4.15 9.85 24.46
CA GLY A 382 -3.84 8.49 24.03
C GLY A 382 -4.58 7.40 24.81
N ASP A 383 -5.63 7.76 25.55
CA ASP A 383 -6.48 6.78 26.18
C ASP A 383 -7.51 6.22 25.22
N LEU A 384 -7.64 4.88 25.21
CA LEU A 384 -8.62 4.18 24.36
C LEU A 384 -10.03 4.45 24.88
N THR A 385 -10.83 5.17 24.09
CA THR A 385 -12.19 5.58 24.46
C THR A 385 -13.26 4.64 23.93
N ASN A 386 -13.08 4.11 22.70
CA ASN A 386 -14.07 3.25 22.05
C ASN A 386 -13.38 2.27 21.08
N ILE A 387 -14.04 1.15 20.81
CA ILE A 387 -13.69 0.22 19.73
C ILE A 387 -14.94 0.01 18.89
N GLN A 388 -14.80 0.21 17.60
CA GLN A 388 -15.90 0.08 16.64
C GLN A 388 -15.57 -1.01 15.63
N VAL A 389 -16.50 -1.93 15.42
CA VAL A 389 -16.42 -2.93 14.35
C VAL A 389 -17.32 -2.48 13.20
N VAL A 390 -16.77 -2.42 11.99
CA VAL A 390 -17.51 -2.05 10.79
C VAL A 390 -17.53 -3.27 9.86
N PRO A 391 -18.70 -3.90 9.71
CA PRO A 391 -18.85 -5.06 8.83
C PRO A 391 -18.59 -4.70 7.38
N LYS A 392 -17.90 -5.61 6.65
CA LYS A 392 -17.71 -5.53 5.21
C LYS A 392 -17.74 -6.91 4.58
N LEU A 393 -17.71 -7.01 3.25
CA LEU A 393 -17.62 -8.30 2.59
C LEU A 393 -16.28 -8.98 2.92
N ASN A 394 -16.36 -10.24 3.31
CA ASN A 394 -15.21 -11.09 3.56
C ASN A 394 -14.49 -11.38 2.24
N LYS A 395 -13.17 -11.31 2.27
CA LYS A 395 -12.32 -11.57 1.12
C LYS A 395 -11.47 -12.80 1.38
N GLU A 396 -11.60 -13.80 0.54
CA GLU A 396 -10.96 -15.10 0.73
C GLU A 396 -9.91 -15.37 -0.35
N ALA A 397 -8.80 -15.95 0.07
CA ALA A 397 -7.73 -16.38 -0.83
C ALA A 397 -7.22 -17.76 -0.44
N ARG A 398 -6.68 -18.46 -1.44
CA ARG A 398 -5.80 -19.61 -1.24
C ARG A 398 -4.36 -19.17 -1.39
N VAL A 399 -3.54 -19.55 -0.45
CA VAL A 399 -2.12 -19.25 -0.42
C VAL A 399 -1.35 -20.55 -0.45
N SER A 400 -0.43 -20.68 -1.40
CA SER A 400 0.37 -21.89 -1.60
C SER A 400 1.87 -21.55 -1.65
N GLY A 401 2.70 -22.59 -1.77
CA GLY A 401 4.16 -22.44 -1.80
C GLY A 401 4.76 -22.21 -0.43
N LYS A 402 5.98 -21.69 -0.38
CA LYS A 402 6.75 -21.50 0.86
C LYS A 402 6.03 -20.61 1.87
N ILE A 403 5.39 -19.53 1.41
CA ILE A 403 4.69 -18.58 2.28
C ILE A 403 3.53 -19.25 3.05
N ALA A 404 2.90 -20.28 2.51
CA ALA A 404 1.80 -20.99 3.19
C ALA A 404 2.23 -21.69 4.48
N SER A 405 3.52 -22.04 4.61
CA SER A 405 4.07 -22.64 5.83
C SER A 405 4.45 -21.62 6.90
N GLU A 406 4.50 -20.32 6.55
CA GLU A 406 4.88 -19.26 7.46
C GLU A 406 3.81 -18.98 8.54
N LYS A 407 4.19 -18.20 9.55
CA LYS A 407 3.29 -17.70 10.60
C LYS A 407 2.21 -16.81 9.99
N GLY A 408 1.06 -16.69 10.64
CA GLY A 408 -0.08 -15.92 10.14
C GLY A 408 0.23 -14.45 9.86
N LEU A 409 1.04 -13.81 10.72
CA LEU A 409 1.47 -12.42 10.51
C LEU A 409 2.39 -12.25 9.28
N ALA A 410 3.30 -13.20 9.02
CA ALA A 410 4.16 -13.17 7.84
C ALA A 410 3.33 -13.33 6.56
N ILE A 411 2.31 -14.19 6.59
CA ILE A 411 1.36 -14.32 5.47
C ILE A 411 0.54 -13.05 5.32
N ALA A 412 0.08 -12.44 6.41
CA ALA A 412 -0.67 -11.19 6.36
C ALA A 412 0.15 -10.06 5.73
N ASN A 413 1.42 -9.89 6.12
CA ASN A 413 2.32 -8.92 5.51
C ASN A 413 2.54 -9.19 4.01
N TYR A 414 2.71 -10.45 3.63
CA TYR A 414 2.78 -10.82 2.21
C TYR A 414 1.49 -10.43 1.47
N MET A 415 0.33 -10.78 2.01
CA MET A 415 -0.98 -10.46 1.41
C MET A 415 -1.25 -8.95 1.38
N TYR A 416 -0.78 -8.20 2.39
CA TYR A 416 -0.84 -6.75 2.42
C TYR A 416 -0.04 -6.14 1.28
N ASN A 417 1.21 -6.57 1.10
CA ASN A 417 2.09 -6.11 0.02
C ASN A 417 1.55 -6.48 -1.37
N GLN A 418 0.73 -7.55 -1.47
CA GLN A 418 -0.01 -7.90 -2.68
C GLN A 418 -1.31 -7.09 -2.85
N GLY A 419 -1.62 -6.14 -1.94
CA GLY A 419 -2.82 -5.31 -1.97
C GLY A 419 -4.12 -6.07 -1.76
N PHE A 420 -4.07 -7.20 -1.06
CA PHE A 420 -5.24 -8.03 -0.82
C PHE A 420 -6.17 -7.46 0.25
N PHE A 421 -5.66 -6.70 1.20
CA PHE A 421 -6.47 -5.98 2.19
C PHE A 421 -7.32 -4.88 1.53
N CYS A 422 -8.43 -4.55 2.15
CA CYS A 422 -9.44 -3.67 1.53
C CYS A 422 -9.15 -2.19 1.73
N TYR A 423 -8.56 -1.80 2.85
CA TYR A 423 -8.20 -0.41 3.14
C TYR A 423 -7.33 0.20 2.03
N ARG A 424 -7.52 1.51 1.79
CA ARG A 424 -6.68 2.26 0.85
C ARG A 424 -6.11 3.52 1.48
N GLU A 425 -6.95 4.41 1.96
CA GLU A 425 -6.54 5.69 2.52
C GLU A 425 -7.68 6.35 3.30
N VAL A 426 -7.36 7.40 4.05
CA VAL A 426 -8.34 8.34 4.58
C VAL A 426 -8.25 9.64 3.79
N ILE A 427 -9.37 10.08 3.27
CA ILE A 427 -9.50 11.32 2.51
C ILE A 427 -10.28 12.37 3.29
N GLN A 428 -10.07 13.64 2.94
CA GLN A 428 -10.88 14.77 3.40
C GLN A 428 -11.87 15.16 2.31
N LYS A 429 -13.14 15.26 2.67
CA LYS A 429 -14.20 15.77 1.78
C LYS A 429 -15.23 16.54 2.59
N ASP A 430 -15.50 17.78 2.20
CA ASP A 430 -16.50 18.66 2.86
C ASP A 430 -16.29 18.74 4.39
N GLY A 431 -15.00 18.83 4.83
CA GLY A 431 -14.61 18.88 6.24
C GLY A 431 -14.76 17.54 7.00
N LYS A 432 -15.14 16.46 6.33
CA LYS A 432 -15.29 15.12 6.91
C LYS A 432 -14.13 14.22 6.51
N GLN A 433 -13.70 13.38 7.46
CA GLN A 433 -12.75 12.29 7.20
C GLN A 433 -13.51 11.05 6.75
N ILE A 434 -13.04 10.45 5.67
CA ILE A 434 -13.72 9.33 5.00
C ILE A 434 -12.68 8.24 4.74
N ILE A 435 -12.94 7.04 5.21
CA ILE A 435 -12.15 5.85 4.92
C ILE A 435 -12.54 5.37 3.51
N ALA A 436 -11.61 5.40 2.58
CA ALA A 436 -11.75 4.79 1.28
C ALA A 436 -11.26 3.34 1.32
N PHE A 437 -12.09 2.41 0.87
CA PHE A 437 -11.73 1.00 0.84
C PHE A 437 -12.29 0.29 -0.38
N ARG A 438 -11.60 -0.73 -0.82
CA ARG A 438 -12.02 -1.57 -1.93
C ARG A 438 -12.73 -2.81 -1.41
N ASN A 439 -13.87 -3.11 -1.97
CA ASN A 439 -14.57 -4.35 -1.72
C ASN A 439 -14.80 -5.10 -3.03
N ASP A 440 -14.58 -6.40 -3.02
CA ASP A 440 -14.70 -7.24 -4.20
C ASP A 440 -15.83 -8.24 -3.97
N ASP A 441 -16.86 -8.18 -4.83
CA ASP A 441 -17.95 -9.14 -4.89
C ASP A 441 -17.77 -10.04 -6.12
N GLY A 442 -17.13 -11.16 -5.92
CA GLY A 442 -16.78 -12.09 -6.99
C GLY A 442 -15.86 -11.44 -8.04
N LEU A 443 -16.41 -11.15 -9.23
CA LEU A 443 -15.67 -10.52 -10.33
C LEU A 443 -15.74 -9.00 -10.33
N LYS A 444 -16.59 -8.42 -9.51
CA LYS A 444 -16.80 -6.97 -9.42
C LYS A 444 -15.97 -6.38 -8.31
N SER A 445 -15.37 -5.23 -8.60
CA SER A 445 -14.62 -4.46 -7.62
C SER A 445 -15.22 -3.08 -7.49
N LYS A 446 -15.44 -2.64 -6.26
CA LYS A 446 -15.97 -1.32 -5.98
C LYS A 446 -15.15 -0.61 -4.92
N MET A 447 -14.98 0.70 -5.07
CA MET A 447 -14.51 1.57 -4.00
C MET A 447 -15.69 2.04 -3.19
N TYR A 448 -15.59 1.97 -1.88
CA TYR A 448 -16.56 2.45 -0.91
C TYR A 448 -15.95 3.57 -0.07
N PHE A 449 -16.81 4.46 0.40
CA PHE A 449 -16.44 5.68 1.11
C PHE A 449 -17.20 5.75 2.44
N LEU A 450 -16.55 5.29 3.50
CA LEU A 450 -17.10 5.22 4.86
C LEU A 450 -16.73 6.48 5.65
N PRO A 451 -17.68 7.34 6.02
CA PRO A 451 -17.40 8.45 6.94
C PRO A 451 -16.83 7.92 8.25
N LEU A 452 -15.75 8.52 8.73
CA LEU A 452 -15.13 8.14 10.00
C LEU A 452 -16.15 8.33 11.13
N GLY A 453 -16.41 7.26 11.91
CA GLY A 453 -17.48 7.23 12.92
C GLY A 453 -18.77 6.54 12.47
N SER A 454 -18.94 6.23 11.18
CA SER A 454 -20.07 5.38 10.73
C SER A 454 -19.90 3.93 11.18
N VAL A 455 -21.00 3.31 11.61
CA VAL A 455 -21.03 1.93 12.11
C VAL A 455 -21.52 0.91 11.07
N SER A 456 -21.91 1.37 9.90
CA SER A 456 -22.49 0.52 8.83
C SER A 456 -21.88 0.87 7.48
N THR A 457 -21.74 -0.15 6.65
CA THR A 457 -21.37 -0.01 5.23
C THR A 457 -22.59 -0.02 4.32
N GLU A 458 -23.80 -0.08 4.86
CA GLU A 458 -25.03 -0.06 4.08
C GLU A 458 -25.31 1.34 3.53
N GLY A 459 -25.63 1.44 2.24
CA GLY A 459 -25.93 2.70 1.57
C GLY A 459 -24.75 3.66 1.42
N LEU A 460 -23.51 3.20 1.56
CA LEU A 460 -22.33 4.03 1.34
C LEU A 460 -22.24 4.47 -0.13
N PRO A 461 -21.70 5.68 -0.38
CA PRO A 461 -21.25 6.05 -1.71
C PRO A 461 -20.27 5.03 -2.26
N GLU A 462 -20.43 4.66 -3.52
CA GLU A 462 -19.58 3.67 -4.17
C GLU A 462 -19.16 4.11 -5.57
N ILE A 463 -18.02 3.61 -6.03
CA ILE A 463 -17.54 3.77 -7.41
C ILE A 463 -17.20 2.39 -7.97
N ASP A 464 -17.79 2.06 -9.12
CA ASP A 464 -17.45 0.83 -9.84
C ASP A 464 -16.04 0.94 -10.44
N MET A 465 -15.19 -0.06 -10.16
CA MET A 465 -13.83 -0.14 -10.67
C MET A 465 -13.72 -0.97 -11.96
N ASP A 466 -14.84 -1.48 -12.47
CA ASP A 466 -14.86 -2.41 -13.60
C ASP A 466 -15.21 -1.68 -14.91
N ALA A 467 -14.19 -1.31 -15.69
CA ALA A 467 -14.37 -0.71 -17.02
C ALA A 467 -14.78 -1.72 -18.10
N TRP A 468 -14.47 -3.01 -17.89
CA TRP A 468 -14.59 -4.05 -18.92
C TRP A 468 -15.50 -5.21 -18.50
N VAL A 469 -16.56 -4.94 -17.73
CA VAL A 469 -17.42 -5.96 -17.10
C VAL A 469 -17.96 -6.97 -18.09
N SER A 470 -18.51 -6.51 -19.23
CA SER A 470 -19.14 -7.39 -20.22
C SER A 470 -18.14 -8.32 -20.93
N GLU A 471 -16.95 -7.82 -21.23
CA GLU A 471 -15.91 -8.58 -21.90
C GLU A 471 -15.22 -9.57 -20.95
N LYS A 472 -15.00 -9.18 -19.70
CA LYS A 472 -14.45 -10.06 -18.66
C LYS A 472 -15.40 -11.16 -18.28
N LEU A 473 -16.70 -10.89 -18.12
CA LEU A 473 -17.71 -11.93 -17.81
C LEU A 473 -17.74 -13.00 -18.89
N ASN A 474 -17.57 -12.66 -20.16
CA ASN A 474 -17.51 -13.64 -21.25
C ASN A 474 -16.22 -14.47 -21.29
N LYS A 475 -15.07 -13.89 -20.95
CA LYS A 475 -13.77 -14.59 -20.91
C LYS A 475 -13.54 -15.33 -19.59
N LEU A 476 -13.90 -14.74 -18.47
CA LEU A 476 -13.76 -15.28 -17.12
C LEU A 476 -14.92 -16.21 -16.74
N GLY A 477 -16.05 -16.15 -17.42
CA GLY A 477 -17.12 -17.13 -17.26
C GLY A 477 -16.65 -18.58 -17.48
N LYS A 478 -15.58 -18.78 -18.27
CA LYS A 478 -14.86 -20.05 -18.37
C LYS A 478 -13.88 -20.29 -17.22
N PHE A 479 -13.29 -19.24 -16.65
CA PHE A 479 -12.30 -19.33 -15.56
C PHE A 479 -12.97 -19.30 -14.18
N ALA A 480 -14.00 -18.49 -13.98
CA ALA A 480 -14.79 -18.44 -12.76
C ALA A 480 -15.64 -19.70 -12.54
N LYS A 481 -16.06 -20.39 -13.62
CA LYS A 481 -16.61 -21.75 -13.51
C LYS A 481 -15.58 -22.76 -13.02
N ALA A 482 -14.28 -22.53 -13.26
CA ALA A 482 -13.20 -23.40 -12.80
C ALA A 482 -12.77 -23.11 -11.35
N THR A 483 -12.93 -21.90 -10.86
CA THR A 483 -12.45 -21.50 -9.52
C THR A 483 -13.56 -21.28 -8.49
N GLY A 484 -14.84 -21.33 -8.86
CA GLY A 484 -16.02 -21.21 -7.98
C GLY A 484 -15.94 -20.07 -6.95
N ASN A 485 -16.89 -19.19 -6.94
CA ASN A 485 -17.12 -18.19 -5.87
C ASN A 485 -16.06 -17.12 -5.60
N GLY A 486 -15.37 -16.61 -6.61
CA GLY A 486 -14.50 -15.42 -6.42
C GLY A 486 -13.30 -15.62 -5.49
N GLN A 487 -12.83 -16.85 -5.32
CA GLN A 487 -11.63 -17.14 -4.54
C GLN A 487 -10.37 -16.76 -5.31
N TYR A 488 -9.45 -16.10 -4.63
CA TYR A 488 -8.15 -15.73 -5.15
C TYR A 488 -7.12 -16.81 -4.82
N SER A 489 -6.18 -17.05 -5.73
CA SER A 489 -5.06 -17.97 -5.50
C SER A 489 -3.75 -17.22 -5.59
N PHE A 490 -2.92 -17.33 -4.56
CA PHE A 490 -1.61 -16.73 -4.45
C PHE A 490 -0.55 -17.82 -4.27
N ASN A 491 0.50 -17.74 -5.07
CA ASN A 491 1.65 -18.63 -4.97
C ASN A 491 2.92 -17.78 -4.84
N SER A 492 3.70 -18.00 -3.79
CA SER A 492 4.96 -17.30 -3.55
C SER A 492 6.03 -17.54 -4.62
N ASP A 493 5.91 -18.65 -5.35
CA ASP A 493 6.86 -19.04 -6.40
C ASP A 493 6.50 -18.45 -7.78
N SER A 494 5.35 -17.79 -7.88
CA SER A 494 4.89 -17.13 -9.09
C SER A 494 4.88 -15.62 -8.93
N PRO A 495 5.60 -14.86 -9.77
CA PRO A 495 5.58 -13.39 -9.73
C PRO A 495 4.25 -12.79 -10.19
N SER A 496 3.24 -13.62 -10.46
CA SER A 496 1.93 -13.17 -10.97
C SER A 496 0.96 -12.65 -9.91
N GLY A 497 1.42 -12.41 -8.68
CA GLY A 497 0.59 -12.01 -7.55
C GLY A 497 0.14 -10.55 -7.52
N ASP A 498 0.37 -9.76 -8.56
CA ASP A 498 0.00 -8.35 -8.57
C ASP A 498 -1.49 -8.12 -8.84
N TYR A 499 -2.28 -8.40 -7.80
CA TYR A 499 -3.70 -8.09 -7.78
C TYR A 499 -3.99 -6.60 -8.04
N ASN A 500 -3.10 -5.71 -7.61
CA ASN A 500 -3.20 -4.28 -7.81
C ASN A 500 -2.73 -3.79 -9.19
N LEU A 501 -1.97 -4.57 -9.96
CA LEU A 501 -1.49 -4.13 -11.27
C LEU A 501 -2.61 -3.98 -12.30
N TYR A 502 -3.66 -4.78 -12.17
CA TYR A 502 -4.73 -4.79 -13.16
C TYR A 502 -5.84 -3.78 -12.88
N LYS A 503 -6.05 -3.40 -11.63
CA LYS A 503 -7.04 -2.41 -11.22
C LYS A 503 -6.51 -1.60 -10.06
N GLY A 504 -6.71 -0.30 -10.12
CA GLY A 504 -6.35 0.58 -9.02
C GLY A 504 -7.25 1.80 -8.93
N ALA A 505 -7.17 2.42 -7.76
CA ALA A 505 -7.84 3.66 -7.45
C ALA A 505 -6.94 4.46 -6.52
N HIS A 506 -6.79 5.74 -6.82
CA HIS A 506 -5.96 6.67 -6.05
C HIS A 506 -6.72 7.98 -5.86
N SER A 507 -6.54 8.62 -4.73
CA SER A 507 -7.03 9.98 -4.52
C SER A 507 -6.46 10.92 -5.59
N PHE A 508 -7.33 11.78 -6.14
CA PHE A 508 -6.97 12.72 -7.21
C PHE A 508 -7.57 14.10 -6.93
N GLY A 509 -6.96 14.78 -5.98
CA GLY A 509 -7.47 16.04 -5.47
C GLY A 509 -8.74 15.88 -4.62
N GLU A 510 -9.31 16.99 -4.22
CA GLU A 510 -10.44 17.01 -3.30
C GLU A 510 -11.69 16.37 -3.91
N GLY A 511 -12.15 15.31 -3.27
CA GLY A 511 -13.40 14.63 -3.62
C GLY A 511 -13.42 13.89 -4.96
N LYS A 512 -12.25 13.56 -5.54
CA LYS A 512 -12.14 12.78 -6.79
C LYS A 512 -11.22 11.60 -6.63
N TYR A 513 -11.45 10.58 -7.45
CA TYR A 513 -10.59 9.40 -7.58
C TYR A 513 -10.14 9.20 -9.02
N LEU A 514 -8.85 8.95 -9.19
CA LEU A 514 -8.26 8.41 -10.41
C LEU A 514 -8.40 6.90 -10.36
N MET A 515 -9.05 6.34 -11.34
CA MET A 515 -9.33 4.92 -11.47
C MET A 515 -8.62 4.36 -12.69
N TYR A 516 -8.23 3.09 -12.64
CA TYR A 516 -7.78 2.38 -13.84
C TYR A 516 -8.17 0.92 -13.81
N ASP A 517 -8.38 0.37 -15.00
CA ASP A 517 -8.61 -1.05 -15.24
C ASP A 517 -7.81 -1.49 -16.47
N TYR A 518 -6.95 -2.50 -16.30
CA TYR A 518 -6.08 -3.04 -17.32
C TYR A 518 -6.45 -4.49 -17.63
N ASN A 519 -6.86 -4.77 -18.86
CA ASN A 519 -7.30 -6.10 -19.30
C ASN A 519 -6.18 -6.94 -19.95
N ARG A 520 -4.91 -6.57 -19.76
CA ARG A 520 -3.69 -7.13 -20.39
C ARG A 520 -3.46 -6.72 -21.85
N LYS A 521 -4.32 -5.90 -22.42
CA LYS A 521 -4.22 -5.39 -23.78
C LYS A 521 -4.47 -3.90 -23.81
N ASP A 522 -5.58 -3.51 -23.21
CA ASP A 522 -6.05 -2.15 -23.15
C ASP A 522 -6.12 -1.68 -21.70
N LEU A 523 -5.70 -0.46 -21.45
CA LEU A 523 -5.78 0.23 -20.18
C LEU A 523 -6.83 1.33 -20.31
N LYS A 524 -7.84 1.29 -19.46
CA LYS A 524 -8.77 2.40 -19.28
C LYS A 524 -8.41 3.17 -18.03
N ILE A 525 -8.34 4.50 -18.15
CA ILE A 525 -8.10 5.43 -17.04
C ILE A 525 -9.24 6.42 -17.03
N TRP A 526 -9.79 6.71 -15.84
CA TRP A 526 -10.82 7.72 -15.68
C TRP A 526 -10.75 8.40 -14.32
N ILE A 527 -11.26 9.64 -14.26
CA ILE A 527 -11.38 10.41 -13.03
C ILE A 527 -12.85 10.52 -12.67
N GLN A 528 -13.19 10.15 -11.45
CA GLN A 528 -14.57 10.12 -10.98
C GLN A 528 -14.73 10.87 -9.65
N PRO A 529 -15.76 11.75 -9.51
CA PRO A 529 -16.12 12.36 -8.24
C PRO A 529 -16.65 11.32 -7.24
N ILE A 530 -16.38 11.54 -5.96
CA ILE A 530 -16.94 10.74 -4.87
C ILE A 530 -18.34 11.23 -4.56
N GLY A 531 -19.32 10.32 -4.57
CA GLY A 531 -20.65 10.59 -4.04
C GLY A 531 -21.51 11.51 -4.94
N GLN A 532 -21.54 11.26 -6.25
CA GLN A 532 -22.64 11.69 -7.12
C GLN A 532 -23.55 10.52 -7.42
#